data_8ee59a5bebac879b97b481a6c032d1e1
#
_entry.id   8ee59a5bebac879b97b481a6c032d1e1
#
_cell.length_a   1.000
_cell.length_b   1.000
_cell.length_c   1.000
_cell.angle_alpha   90.00
_cell.angle_beta   90.00
_cell.angle_gamma   90.00
#
_symmetry.space_group_name_H-M   'P 1'
#
loop_
_entity.id
_entity.type
_entity.pdbx_description
1 polymer ?
#
loop_
_entity_poly.entity_id
_entity_poly.type
_entity_poly.pdbx_seq_one_letter_code
_entity_poly.pdbx_strand_id
1 'polypeptide(L)'
;MNEAILEPVLRRMRIRQVLPIIRQYHDCVLLDIGCGWDAKFLRSVEAYVSKGEGIDPRAPELRTQKLSTRRITVTESLPYDSETFDLVTMLAVLEHVSRPRDMIVEIFRILKPGGRLVLTVPSNAAKPVLEFLAFRLGIVSAAEIRDHKSYYNKELLRQLLADTGLVMEAHHYFQLGMNNFVVCGKQSTAISAELASLRLHART
;
A
#
# COMPACT_ATOMS: atom_id res chain seq x y z
N MET A 1 13.61 19.28 -5.43
CA MET A 1 12.89 19.26 -4.11
C MET A 1 13.81 18.60 -3.11
N ASN A 2 14.11 19.23 -1.98
CA ASN A 2 14.93 18.60 -0.94
C ASN A 2 14.03 17.63 -0.16
N GLU A 3 14.45 16.39 -0.07
CA GLU A 3 13.79 15.36 0.74
C GLU A 3 13.93 15.71 2.24
N ALA A 4 12.85 15.52 3.02
CA ALA A 4 12.91 15.73 4.46
C ALA A 4 13.97 14.82 5.11
N ILE A 5 14.67 15.32 6.14
CA ILE A 5 15.87 14.67 6.74
C ILE A 5 15.60 13.22 7.16
N LEU A 6 14.41 12.95 7.70
CA LEU A 6 14.05 11.62 8.19
C LEU A 6 13.51 10.66 7.10
N GLU A 7 13.10 11.16 5.94
CA GLU A 7 12.45 10.35 4.91
C GLU A 7 13.29 9.15 4.42
N PRO A 8 14.62 9.27 4.22
CA PRO A 8 15.45 8.13 3.84
C PRO A 8 15.43 6.98 4.87
N VAL A 9 15.38 7.32 6.16
CA VAL A 9 15.33 6.34 7.25
C VAL A 9 13.96 5.67 7.29
N LEU A 10 12.88 6.47 7.24
CA LEU A 10 11.51 5.99 7.26
C LEU A 10 11.22 5.07 6.06
N ARG A 11 11.68 5.45 4.87
CA ARG A 11 11.60 4.62 3.67
C ARG A 11 12.35 3.30 3.82
N ARG A 12 13.60 3.31 4.34
CA ARG A 12 14.35 2.07 4.58
C ARG A 12 13.61 1.14 5.54
N MET A 13 12.96 1.67 6.56
CA MET A 13 12.13 0.89 7.47
C MET A 13 10.93 0.28 6.74
N ARG A 14 10.23 1.03 5.88
CA ARG A 14 9.12 0.51 5.05
C ARG A 14 9.61 -0.61 4.12
N ILE A 15 10.71 -0.40 3.40
CA ILE A 15 11.29 -1.42 2.49
C ILE A 15 11.59 -2.72 3.25
N ARG A 16 12.17 -2.64 4.45
CA ARG A 16 12.46 -3.82 5.27
C ARG A 16 11.21 -4.61 5.65
N GLN A 17 10.06 -3.96 5.77
CA GLN A 17 8.79 -4.64 6.04
C GLN A 17 8.22 -5.32 4.78
N VAL A 18 8.34 -4.67 3.63
CA VAL A 18 7.72 -5.14 2.38
C VAL A 18 8.55 -6.23 1.70
N LEU A 19 9.88 -6.13 1.73
CA LEU A 19 10.79 -7.03 1.01
C LEU A 19 10.58 -8.53 1.34
N PRO A 20 10.33 -8.96 2.59
CA PRO A 20 10.01 -10.35 2.89
C PRO A 20 8.74 -10.87 2.21
N ILE A 21 7.76 -9.97 1.96
CA ILE A 21 6.52 -10.33 1.26
C ILE A 21 6.82 -10.52 -0.23
N ILE A 22 7.56 -9.59 -0.86
CA ILE A 22 7.93 -9.70 -2.28
C ILE A 22 8.69 -11.01 -2.55
N ARG A 23 9.59 -11.40 -1.65
CA ARG A 23 10.39 -12.62 -1.78
C ARG A 23 9.60 -13.93 -1.68
N GLN A 24 8.33 -13.89 -1.31
CA GLN A 24 7.46 -15.07 -1.32
C GLN A 24 6.93 -15.40 -2.73
N TYR A 25 7.06 -14.47 -3.68
CA TYR A 25 6.65 -14.67 -5.06
C TYR A 25 7.85 -15.06 -5.92
N HIS A 26 7.65 -16.00 -6.86
CA HIS A 26 8.71 -16.44 -7.78
C HIS A 26 8.91 -15.43 -8.92
N ASP A 27 7.80 -14.96 -9.52
CA ASP A 27 7.77 -14.04 -10.66
C ASP A 27 6.79 -12.88 -10.39
N CYS A 28 7.08 -12.11 -9.33
CA CYS A 28 6.20 -11.06 -8.86
C CYS A 28 5.96 -9.97 -9.91
N VAL A 29 4.70 -9.78 -10.29
CA VAL A 29 4.24 -8.60 -11.01
C VAL A 29 3.71 -7.61 -9.97
N LEU A 30 4.45 -6.52 -9.78
CA LEU A 30 4.22 -5.52 -8.73
C LEU A 30 3.62 -4.24 -9.29
N LEU A 31 2.61 -3.69 -8.62
CA LEU A 31 2.19 -2.30 -8.77
C LEU A 31 2.52 -1.52 -7.48
N ASP A 32 3.21 -0.38 -7.62
CA ASP A 32 3.46 0.56 -6.53
C ASP A 32 2.62 1.83 -6.74
N ILE A 33 1.54 1.96 -5.95
CA ILE A 33 0.64 3.11 -5.97
C ILE A 33 1.24 4.19 -5.07
N GLY A 34 1.50 5.38 -5.66
CA GLY A 34 2.19 6.47 -4.98
C GLY A 34 3.71 6.26 -4.96
N CYS A 35 4.30 5.86 -6.09
CA CYS A 35 5.73 5.59 -6.20
C CYS A 35 6.63 6.82 -5.98
N GLY A 36 6.03 8.01 -5.92
CA GLY A 36 6.74 9.27 -5.74
C GLY A 36 7.50 9.75 -6.97
N TRP A 37 8.11 10.93 -6.85
CA TRP A 37 8.81 11.62 -7.94
C TRP A 37 10.12 10.95 -8.39
N ASP A 38 10.68 10.03 -7.63
CA ASP A 38 11.94 9.34 -7.92
C ASP A 38 11.82 7.80 -7.96
N ALA A 39 10.62 7.25 -7.66
CA ALA A 39 10.31 5.82 -7.65
C ALA A 39 11.33 4.97 -6.85
N LYS A 40 11.84 5.50 -5.73
CA LYS A 40 12.93 4.87 -4.96
C LYS A 40 12.59 3.48 -4.44
N PHE A 41 11.36 3.29 -3.94
CA PHE A 41 10.93 1.97 -3.50
C PHE A 41 10.96 0.98 -4.66
N LEU A 42 10.31 1.32 -5.77
CA LEU A 42 10.23 0.48 -6.97
C LEU A 42 11.62 0.08 -7.47
N ARG A 43 12.56 1.05 -7.57
CA ARG A 43 13.95 0.79 -7.94
C ARG A 43 14.66 -0.15 -6.96
N SER A 44 14.38 -0.02 -5.67
CA SER A 44 15.05 -0.85 -4.64
C SER A 44 14.63 -2.31 -4.66
N VAL A 45 13.49 -2.62 -5.28
CA VAL A 45 12.95 -3.99 -5.37
C VAL A 45 13.07 -4.61 -6.77
N GLU A 46 13.68 -3.91 -7.75
CA GLU A 46 13.82 -4.37 -9.15
C GLU A 46 14.42 -5.79 -9.26
N ALA A 47 15.40 -6.12 -8.41
CA ALA A 47 16.02 -7.44 -8.41
C ALA A 47 15.07 -8.58 -8.00
N TYR A 48 13.96 -8.26 -7.35
CA TYR A 48 13.04 -9.23 -6.74
C TYR A 48 11.71 -9.36 -7.46
N VAL A 49 11.49 -8.58 -8.51
CA VAL A 49 10.27 -8.60 -9.31
C VAL A 49 10.57 -9.09 -10.71
N SER A 50 9.61 -9.73 -11.36
CA SER A 50 9.66 -10.01 -12.79
C SER A 50 9.27 -8.77 -13.58
N LYS A 51 8.27 -8.03 -13.08
CA LYS A 51 7.79 -6.77 -13.64
C LYS A 51 7.31 -5.86 -12.52
N GLY A 52 7.67 -4.59 -12.56
CA GLY A 52 7.23 -3.58 -11.61
C GLY A 52 6.71 -2.33 -12.33
N GLU A 53 5.55 -1.87 -11.92
CA GLU A 53 4.99 -0.61 -12.38
C GLU A 53 4.75 0.33 -11.21
N GLY A 54 5.09 1.61 -11.37
CA GLY A 54 4.82 2.66 -10.41
C GLY A 54 3.88 3.70 -10.97
N ILE A 55 2.91 4.15 -10.18
CA ILE A 55 2.03 5.27 -10.54
C ILE A 55 2.07 6.35 -9.46
N ASP A 56 2.16 7.60 -9.90
CA ASP A 56 2.13 8.79 -9.05
C ASP A 56 1.87 10.01 -9.95
N PRO A 57 1.19 11.06 -9.49
CA PRO A 57 1.05 12.30 -10.26
C PRO A 57 2.39 12.95 -10.62
N ARG A 58 3.43 12.67 -9.83
CA ARG A 58 4.80 13.19 -10.00
C ARG A 58 5.80 12.14 -10.45
N ALA A 59 5.33 10.95 -10.89
CA ALA A 59 6.22 9.86 -11.29
C ALA A 59 7.30 10.32 -12.29
N PRO A 60 8.54 9.85 -12.16
CA PRO A 60 9.59 10.12 -13.14
C PRO A 60 9.29 9.35 -14.43
N GLU A 61 9.98 9.72 -15.51
CA GLU A 61 10.05 8.84 -16.67
C GLU A 61 11.06 7.72 -16.39
N LEU A 62 10.57 6.58 -15.94
CA LEU A 62 11.37 5.38 -15.70
C LEU A 62 10.91 4.28 -16.66
N ARG A 63 11.87 3.72 -17.41
CA ARG A 63 11.67 2.51 -18.21
C ARG A 63 12.95 1.71 -18.25
N THR A 64 12.93 0.54 -17.62
CA THR A 64 13.99 -0.47 -17.68
C THR A 64 13.45 -1.74 -18.32
N GLN A 65 14.19 -2.83 -18.30
CA GLN A 65 13.69 -4.14 -18.73
C GLN A 65 12.54 -4.64 -17.84
N LYS A 66 12.54 -4.30 -16.54
CA LYS A 66 11.58 -4.78 -15.55
C LYS A 66 10.66 -3.70 -15.02
N LEU A 67 11.12 -2.45 -14.99
CA LEU A 67 10.39 -1.36 -14.33
C LEU A 67 9.84 -0.35 -15.33
N SER A 68 8.66 0.15 -15.03
CA SER A 68 8.06 1.30 -15.71
C SER A 68 7.32 2.19 -14.70
N THR A 69 7.15 3.47 -15.05
CA THR A 69 6.34 4.39 -14.28
C THR A 69 5.40 5.17 -15.17
N ARG A 70 4.24 5.54 -14.62
CA ARG A 70 3.27 6.40 -15.29
C ARG A 70 2.82 7.54 -14.38
N ARG A 71 2.69 8.75 -14.96
CA ARG A 71 2.08 9.90 -14.27
C ARG A 71 0.57 9.75 -14.29
N ILE A 72 0.03 9.29 -13.18
CA ILE A 72 -1.41 9.07 -13.00
C ILE A 72 -1.81 9.68 -11.67
N THR A 73 -2.83 10.55 -11.69
CA THR A 73 -3.53 10.93 -10.47
C THR A 73 -4.51 9.81 -10.14
N VAL A 74 -4.29 9.18 -8.99
CA VAL A 74 -5.11 8.06 -8.54
C VAL A 74 -6.49 8.58 -8.17
N THR A 75 -7.49 8.17 -8.94
CA THR A 75 -8.91 8.48 -8.77
C THR A 75 -9.70 7.22 -8.37
N GLU A 76 -10.97 7.15 -8.72
CA GLU A 76 -11.87 6.06 -8.35
C GLU A 76 -11.60 4.74 -9.11
N SER A 77 -10.90 4.80 -10.25
CA SER A 77 -10.54 3.61 -11.04
C SER A 77 -9.07 3.65 -11.43
N LEU A 78 -8.48 2.46 -11.53
CA LEU A 78 -7.12 2.25 -12.00
C LEU A 78 -7.13 1.74 -13.43
N PRO A 79 -6.26 2.27 -14.33
CA PRO A 79 -6.27 1.92 -15.75
C PRO A 79 -5.57 0.58 -16.02
N TYR A 80 -6.03 -0.46 -15.33
CA TYR A 80 -5.51 -1.82 -15.42
C TYR A 80 -6.65 -2.81 -15.56
N ASP A 81 -6.38 -3.92 -16.23
CA ASP A 81 -7.29 -5.05 -16.29
C ASP A 81 -7.42 -5.74 -14.92
N SER A 82 -8.52 -6.45 -14.73
CA SER A 82 -8.69 -7.30 -13.54
C SER A 82 -7.60 -8.37 -13.48
N GLU A 83 -7.21 -8.74 -12.28
CA GLU A 83 -6.29 -9.87 -12.03
C GLU A 83 -4.93 -9.74 -12.73
N THR A 84 -4.38 -8.53 -12.74
CA THR A 84 -3.11 -8.20 -13.38
C THR A 84 -1.91 -8.41 -12.46
N PHE A 85 -2.03 -8.04 -11.18
CA PHE A 85 -0.90 -7.94 -10.27
C PHE A 85 -0.90 -9.05 -9.21
N ASP A 86 0.29 -9.57 -8.90
CA ASP A 86 0.52 -10.48 -7.79
C ASP A 86 0.60 -9.71 -6.46
N LEU A 87 1.17 -8.50 -6.51
CA LEU A 87 1.36 -7.64 -5.35
C LEU A 87 1.06 -6.19 -5.71
N VAL A 88 0.28 -5.54 -4.87
CA VAL A 88 0.09 -4.08 -4.90
C VAL A 88 0.66 -3.49 -3.62
N THR A 89 1.48 -2.45 -3.73
CA THR A 89 1.99 -1.68 -2.59
C THR A 89 1.38 -0.29 -2.56
N MET A 90 1.12 0.20 -1.34
CA MET A 90 0.58 1.53 -1.06
C MET A 90 1.23 2.07 0.21
N LEU A 91 2.43 2.69 0.06
CA LEU A 91 3.32 3.01 1.18
C LEU A 91 3.24 4.49 1.53
N ALA A 92 2.51 4.84 2.60
CA ALA A 92 2.20 6.19 3.03
C ALA A 92 1.47 7.00 1.94
N VAL A 93 0.35 6.46 1.46
CA VAL A 93 -0.48 7.04 0.39
C VAL A 93 -1.95 7.06 0.77
N LEU A 94 -2.44 6.05 1.48
CA LEU A 94 -3.87 5.89 1.80
C LEU A 94 -4.44 7.10 2.56
N GLU A 95 -3.62 7.74 3.39
CA GLU A 95 -3.96 8.96 4.14
C GLU A 95 -4.29 10.17 3.26
N HIS A 96 -3.84 10.17 2.01
CA HIS A 96 -4.09 11.22 1.02
C HIS A 96 -5.28 10.92 0.12
N VAL A 97 -5.78 9.68 0.11
CA VAL A 97 -6.87 9.25 -0.77
C VAL A 97 -8.21 9.79 -0.27
N SER A 98 -8.99 10.40 -1.17
CA SER A 98 -10.29 10.98 -0.82
C SER A 98 -11.37 9.92 -0.59
N ARG A 99 -11.31 8.81 -1.34
CA ARG A 99 -12.24 7.69 -1.27
C ARG A 99 -11.47 6.39 -1.04
N PRO A 100 -10.97 6.16 0.19
CA PRO A 100 -10.08 5.03 0.46
C PRO A 100 -10.77 3.68 0.24
N ARG A 101 -12.09 3.57 0.48
CA ARG A 101 -12.84 2.33 0.24
C ARG A 101 -12.90 1.97 -1.24
N ASP A 102 -13.20 2.93 -2.11
CA ASP A 102 -13.29 2.71 -3.56
C ASP A 102 -11.93 2.28 -4.12
N MET A 103 -10.85 2.88 -3.61
CA MET A 103 -9.47 2.48 -3.93
C MET A 103 -9.18 1.04 -3.52
N ILE A 104 -9.59 0.61 -2.34
CA ILE A 104 -9.40 -0.78 -1.89
C ILE A 104 -10.19 -1.77 -2.77
N VAL A 105 -11.40 -1.41 -3.19
CA VAL A 105 -12.20 -2.23 -4.13
C VAL A 105 -11.52 -2.34 -5.50
N GLU A 106 -10.96 -1.23 -6.02
CA GLU A 106 -10.18 -1.26 -7.25
C GLU A 106 -8.92 -2.10 -7.13
N ILE A 107 -8.21 -2.01 -6.01
CA ILE A 107 -7.05 -2.86 -5.73
C ILE A 107 -7.46 -4.33 -5.70
N PHE A 108 -8.59 -4.66 -5.06
CA PHE A 108 -9.13 -6.03 -5.10
C PHE A 108 -9.38 -6.50 -6.54
N ARG A 109 -9.95 -5.65 -7.40
CA ARG A 109 -10.21 -5.99 -8.81
C ARG A 109 -8.95 -6.34 -9.57
N ILE A 110 -7.90 -5.51 -9.44
CA ILE A 110 -6.64 -5.67 -10.21
C ILE A 110 -5.69 -6.72 -9.63
N LEU A 111 -5.86 -7.14 -8.38
CA LEU A 111 -5.10 -8.25 -7.79
C LEU A 111 -5.55 -9.58 -8.38
N LYS A 112 -4.60 -10.45 -8.69
CA LYS A 112 -4.84 -11.85 -9.02
C LYS A 112 -5.43 -12.61 -7.82
N PRO A 113 -6.17 -13.71 -8.03
CA PRO A 113 -6.49 -14.64 -6.95
C PRO A 113 -5.22 -15.07 -6.21
N GLY A 114 -5.21 -14.98 -4.87
CA GLY A 114 -4.02 -15.20 -4.05
C GLY A 114 -3.02 -14.04 -4.02
N GLY A 115 -3.28 -12.96 -4.75
CA GLY A 115 -2.49 -11.73 -4.70
C GLY A 115 -2.69 -10.95 -3.41
N ARG A 116 -1.76 -10.05 -3.09
CA ARG A 116 -1.76 -9.28 -1.85
C ARG A 116 -1.66 -7.78 -2.05
N LEU A 117 -2.32 -7.05 -1.17
CA LEU A 117 -2.07 -5.63 -0.92
C LEU A 117 -1.17 -5.49 0.31
N VAL A 118 -0.09 -4.74 0.19
CA VAL A 118 0.73 -4.29 1.32
C VAL A 118 0.62 -2.79 1.44
N LEU A 119 0.16 -2.32 2.58
CA LEU A 119 0.06 -0.88 2.84
C LEU A 119 0.76 -0.48 4.13
N THR A 120 1.26 0.75 4.14
CA THR A 120 1.65 1.45 5.37
C THR A 120 0.88 2.76 5.45
N VAL A 121 0.46 3.12 6.65
CA VAL A 121 -0.33 4.34 6.88
C VAL A 121 -0.10 4.85 8.30
N PRO A 122 -0.01 6.19 8.53
CA PRO A 122 0.18 6.73 9.87
C PRO A 122 -0.89 6.26 10.85
N SER A 123 -0.47 5.92 12.06
CA SER A 123 -1.37 5.59 13.14
C SER A 123 -1.96 6.85 13.78
N ASN A 124 -3.05 6.70 14.55
CA ASN A 124 -3.62 7.81 15.33
C ASN A 124 -2.58 8.41 16.31
N ALA A 125 -1.66 7.60 16.84
CA ALA A 125 -0.60 8.05 17.72
C ALA A 125 0.46 8.91 17.01
N ALA A 126 0.58 8.78 15.68
CA ALA A 126 1.52 9.59 14.90
C ALA A 126 1.11 11.06 14.79
N LYS A 127 -0.18 11.38 14.84
CA LYS A 127 -0.70 12.72 14.57
C LYS A 127 0.02 13.81 15.37
N PRO A 128 0.03 13.82 16.72
CA PRO A 128 0.66 14.89 17.49
C PRO A 128 2.17 14.99 17.25
N VAL A 129 2.83 13.84 17.02
CA VAL A 129 4.27 13.78 16.79
C VAL A 129 4.61 14.35 15.42
N LEU A 130 3.91 13.93 14.36
CA LEU A 130 4.13 14.42 13.00
C LEU A 130 3.83 15.92 12.89
N GLU A 131 2.76 16.39 13.51
CA GLU A 131 2.43 17.82 13.56
C GLU A 131 3.52 18.62 14.28
N PHE A 132 4.03 18.15 15.41
CA PHE A 132 5.13 18.79 16.12
C PHE A 132 6.42 18.83 15.28
N LEU A 133 6.81 17.70 14.68
CA LEU A 133 8.01 17.60 13.83
C LEU A 133 7.90 18.48 12.58
N ALA A 134 6.71 18.58 11.98
CA ALA A 134 6.47 19.38 10.78
C ALA A 134 6.44 20.88 11.10
N PHE A 135 5.58 21.29 12.04
CA PHE A 135 5.27 22.71 12.25
C PHE A 135 6.20 23.43 13.21
N ARG A 136 6.87 22.69 14.11
CA ARG A 136 7.78 23.29 15.08
C ARG A 136 9.25 23.09 14.74
N LEU A 137 9.62 21.94 14.18
CA LEU A 137 11.02 21.60 13.93
C LEU A 137 11.39 21.56 12.44
N GLY A 138 10.43 21.52 11.52
CA GLY A 138 10.69 21.44 10.07
C GLY A 138 11.42 20.17 9.63
N ILE A 139 11.36 19.11 10.44
CA ILE A 139 12.06 17.83 10.20
C ILE A 139 11.33 16.95 9.20
N VAL A 140 10.01 17.10 9.11
CA VAL A 140 9.14 16.45 8.12
C VAL A 140 8.39 17.50 7.30
N SER A 141 7.89 17.11 6.13
CA SER A 141 7.19 18.03 5.22
C SER A 141 5.87 18.50 5.82
N ALA A 142 5.77 19.80 6.16
CA ALA A 142 4.52 20.40 6.64
C ALA A 142 3.41 20.39 5.58
N ALA A 143 3.75 20.43 4.30
CA ALA A 143 2.80 20.34 3.20
C ALA A 143 2.15 18.96 3.12
N GLU A 144 2.95 17.89 3.26
CA GLU A 144 2.46 16.51 3.28
C GLU A 144 1.57 16.25 4.51
N ILE A 145 1.97 16.73 5.71
CA ILE A 145 1.16 16.56 6.92
C ILE A 145 -0.19 17.30 6.82
N ARG A 146 -0.24 18.48 6.21
CA ARG A 146 -1.51 19.19 5.96
C ARG A 146 -2.43 18.48 4.99
N ASP A 147 -1.89 17.67 4.08
CA ASP A 147 -2.65 16.90 3.10
C ASP A 147 -3.17 15.56 3.69
N HIS A 148 -2.78 15.18 4.91
CA HIS A 148 -3.32 14.00 5.57
C HIS A 148 -4.81 14.17 5.88
N LYS A 149 -5.65 13.40 5.20
CA LYS A 149 -7.10 13.38 5.39
C LYS A 149 -7.53 12.48 6.55
N SER A 150 -6.73 11.45 6.83
CA SER A 150 -7.08 10.43 7.83
C SER A 150 -5.85 9.85 8.51
N TYR A 151 -6.04 9.44 9.75
CA TYR A 151 -5.13 8.60 10.53
C TYR A 151 -5.87 7.32 10.89
N TYR A 152 -5.14 6.21 10.98
CA TYR A 152 -5.76 4.91 11.09
C TYR A 152 -5.28 4.15 12.33
N ASN A 153 -6.16 3.38 12.92
CA ASN A 153 -5.85 2.30 13.84
C ASN A 153 -6.29 0.97 13.25
N LYS A 154 -5.98 -0.13 13.92
CA LYS A 154 -6.31 -1.48 13.45
C LYS A 154 -7.81 -1.66 13.20
N GLU A 155 -8.65 -1.08 14.03
CA GLU A 155 -10.11 -1.22 13.94
C GLU A 155 -10.67 -0.46 12.73
N LEU A 156 -10.24 0.80 12.52
CA LEU A 156 -10.61 1.57 11.34
C LEU A 156 -10.15 0.89 10.03
N LEU A 157 -8.97 0.27 10.04
CA LEU A 157 -8.48 -0.49 8.89
C LEU A 157 -9.34 -1.74 8.63
N ARG A 158 -9.79 -2.45 9.68
CA ARG A 158 -10.73 -3.57 9.53
C ARG A 158 -12.07 -3.12 8.95
N GLN A 159 -12.61 -2.00 9.44
CA GLN A 159 -13.85 -1.44 8.93
C GLN A 159 -13.72 -0.99 7.47
N LEU A 160 -12.58 -0.39 7.10
CA LEU A 160 -12.30 0.00 5.72
C LEU A 160 -12.24 -1.21 4.77
N LEU A 161 -11.66 -2.33 5.24
CA LEU A 161 -11.53 -3.56 4.47
C LEU A 161 -12.81 -4.41 4.44
N ALA A 162 -13.77 -4.14 5.34
CA ALA A 162 -15.01 -4.90 5.39
C ALA A 162 -15.75 -4.83 4.05
N ASP A 163 -16.25 -5.98 3.57
CA ASP A 163 -17.00 -6.13 2.31
C ASP A 163 -16.27 -5.67 1.04
N THR A 164 -14.94 -5.48 1.09
CA THR A 164 -14.13 -5.16 -0.11
C THR A 164 -13.60 -6.39 -0.83
N GLY A 165 -13.72 -7.57 -0.22
CA GLY A 165 -13.17 -8.82 -0.72
C GLY A 165 -11.71 -9.09 -0.30
N LEU A 166 -11.01 -8.09 0.28
CA LEU A 166 -9.68 -8.26 0.85
C LEU A 166 -9.78 -8.67 2.32
N VAL A 167 -8.97 -9.64 2.72
CA VAL A 167 -8.87 -10.13 4.10
C VAL A 167 -7.54 -9.70 4.70
N MET A 168 -7.58 -9.06 5.88
CA MET A 168 -6.37 -8.68 6.62
C MET A 168 -5.66 -9.95 7.13
N GLU A 169 -4.51 -10.28 6.55
CA GLU A 169 -3.67 -11.43 6.92
C GLU A 169 -2.71 -11.08 8.05
N ALA A 170 -2.14 -9.87 8.03
CA ALA A 170 -1.23 -9.39 9.05
C ALA A 170 -1.43 -7.90 9.35
N HIS A 171 -1.22 -7.52 10.60
CA HIS A 171 -1.16 -6.13 11.03
C HIS A 171 -0.21 -6.01 12.21
N HIS A 172 0.70 -5.05 12.14
CA HIS A 172 1.47 -4.61 13.30
C HIS A 172 1.82 -3.12 13.21
N TYR A 173 2.13 -2.54 14.35
CA TYR A 173 2.67 -1.19 14.41
C TYR A 173 4.19 -1.23 14.29
N PHE A 174 4.78 -0.25 13.63
CA PHE A 174 6.22 -0.05 13.55
C PHE A 174 6.58 1.43 13.70
N GLN A 175 7.86 1.79 13.64
CA GLN A 175 8.31 3.16 13.87
C GLN A 175 7.79 3.71 15.22
N LEU A 176 8.04 2.97 16.32
CA LEU A 176 7.58 3.32 17.67
C LEU A 176 6.05 3.47 17.79
N GLY A 177 5.30 2.68 17.01
CA GLY A 177 3.84 2.73 17.02
C GLY A 177 3.22 3.80 16.14
N MET A 178 4.03 4.62 15.46
CA MET A 178 3.54 5.74 14.64
C MET A 178 3.04 5.32 13.26
N ASN A 179 3.32 4.09 12.82
CA ASN A 179 2.87 3.61 11.54
C ASN A 179 2.24 2.22 11.66
N ASN A 180 1.17 2.01 10.89
CA ASN A 180 0.60 0.69 10.65
C ASN A 180 1.32 0.03 9.47
N PHE A 181 1.60 -1.26 9.58
CA PHE A 181 1.93 -2.14 8.48
C PHE A 181 0.80 -3.17 8.34
N VAL A 182 0.25 -3.31 7.15
CA VAL A 182 -0.88 -4.20 6.89
C VAL A 182 -0.61 -5.02 5.63
N VAL A 183 -0.93 -6.31 5.72
CA VAL A 183 -0.98 -7.21 4.57
C VAL A 183 -2.40 -7.71 4.43
N CYS A 184 -2.97 -7.55 3.24
CA CYS A 184 -4.31 -8.05 2.91
C CYS A 184 -4.21 -8.99 1.72
N GLY A 185 -4.88 -10.14 1.79
CA GLY A 185 -4.94 -11.13 0.71
C GLY A 185 -6.27 -11.08 -0.04
N LYS A 186 -6.22 -11.25 -1.36
CA LYS A 186 -7.37 -11.62 -2.18
C LYS A 186 -7.49 -13.13 -2.12
N GLN A 187 -8.52 -13.63 -1.42
CA GLN A 187 -8.74 -15.08 -1.32
C GLN A 187 -8.93 -15.70 -2.70
N SER A 188 -8.37 -16.88 -2.89
CA SER A 188 -8.64 -17.70 -4.08
C SER A 188 -10.13 -18.06 -4.12
N THR A 189 -10.74 -18.01 -5.30
CA THR A 189 -12.15 -18.38 -5.50
C THR A 189 -12.47 -19.77 -4.98
N ALA A 190 -11.52 -20.70 -5.02
CA ALA A 190 -11.66 -22.06 -4.49
C ALA A 190 -11.83 -22.06 -2.96
N ILE A 191 -11.01 -21.30 -2.22
CA ILE A 191 -11.10 -21.18 -0.76
C ILE A 191 -12.39 -20.46 -0.34
N SER A 192 -12.80 -19.46 -1.10
CA SER A 192 -14.06 -18.74 -0.84
C SER A 192 -15.30 -19.64 -1.01
N ALA A 193 -15.31 -20.52 -2.01
CA ALA A 193 -16.37 -21.48 -2.23
C ALA A 193 -16.42 -22.55 -1.11
N GLU A 194 -15.27 -23.04 -0.68
CA GLU A 194 -15.16 -24.03 0.40
C GLU A 194 -15.62 -23.46 1.75
N LEU A 195 -15.18 -22.23 2.09
CA LEU A 195 -15.63 -21.53 3.30
C LEU A 195 -17.13 -21.20 3.26
N ALA A 196 -17.69 -20.87 2.09
CA ALA A 196 -19.13 -20.65 1.93
C ALA A 196 -19.91 -21.94 2.17
N SER A 197 -19.42 -23.09 1.66
CA SER A 197 -20.04 -24.39 1.86
C SER A 197 -20.01 -24.85 3.33
N LEU A 198 -18.86 -24.63 4.00
CA LEU A 198 -18.72 -24.95 5.45
C LEU A 198 -19.64 -24.11 6.34
N ARG A 199 -19.84 -22.81 6.00
CA ARG A 199 -20.77 -21.93 6.72
C ARG A 199 -22.24 -22.33 6.52
N LEU A 200 -22.59 -22.89 5.38
CA LEU A 200 -23.93 -23.41 5.12
C LEU A 200 -24.23 -24.66 5.97
N HIS A 201 -23.25 -25.58 6.09
CA HIS A 201 -23.37 -26.80 6.90
C HIS A 201 -23.33 -26.57 8.43
N ALA A 202 -22.76 -25.45 8.88
CA ALA A 202 -22.72 -25.10 10.31
C ALA A 202 -24.01 -24.41 10.82
N ARG A 203 -24.96 -24.12 9.91
CA ARG A 203 -26.26 -23.49 10.23
C ARG A 203 -27.45 -24.45 10.13
N THR A 204 -27.20 -25.70 9.76
CA THR A 204 -28.16 -26.82 9.81
C THR A 204 -27.87 -27.72 11.02
#